data_cc67395623cace5a6184cdce58c4db28
#
_entry.id   cc67395623cace5a6184cdce58c4db28
#
_cell.length_a   1.000
_cell.length_b   1.000
_cell.length_c   1.000
_cell.angle_alpha   90.00
_cell.angle_beta   90.00
_cell.angle_gamma   90.00
#
_symmetry.space_group_name_H-M   'P 1'
#
loop_
_entity.id
_entity.type
_entity.pdbx_description
1 polymer ?
#
loop_
_entity_poly.entity_id
_entity_poly.type
_entity_poly.pdbx_seq_one_letter_code
_entity_poly.pdbx_strand_id
1 'polypeptide(L)'
;MKVNPLQIAGEDQAGPSTATSHKLVVLYGIGGLADIGRHAILAGLEKKNVEHITVITEYPDMLDDENWECGCIDGHTNPFRDDAHSSKLTMVKIDSWKNEQPNLHEHFQGADAVISCLGHRQPGWRNKDLIKKGLIAHDGNKQVIKAMEEANVSRVVTASSFGLNRGDKAWPHWASRLMRIFFLTFMRKARKDLQAMEKLFCESSLDYLIVKPVGIGEDVVPAGKYFLQEPGEEAVGGAIAKMDVARFMVDEAIKPTVVRGSKVVGSAPGTPMG
;
A
#
# COMPACT_ATOMS: atom_id res chain seq x y z
N MET A 1 -26.26 18.21 -3.41
CA MET A 1 -25.68 17.21 -4.32
C MET A 1 -25.44 15.94 -3.52
N LYS A 2 -25.94 14.78 -3.98
CA LYS A 2 -25.79 13.52 -3.25
C LYS A 2 -24.41 12.96 -3.55
N VAL A 3 -23.57 12.89 -2.54
CA VAL A 3 -22.31 12.14 -2.59
C VAL A 3 -22.69 10.67 -2.64
N ASN A 4 -22.29 9.96 -3.69
CA ASN A 4 -22.43 8.51 -3.76
C ASN A 4 -21.33 7.89 -2.88
N PRO A 5 -21.65 7.25 -1.75
CA PRO A 5 -20.63 6.51 -0.99
C PRO A 5 -20.27 5.28 -1.81
N LEU A 6 -19.13 5.35 -2.50
CA LEU A 6 -18.56 4.20 -3.16
C LEU A 6 -17.98 3.25 -2.11
N GLN A 7 -18.71 2.18 -1.96
CA GLN A 7 -18.41 0.92 -1.27
C GLN A 7 -18.11 0.97 0.23
N ILE A 8 -19.15 0.68 0.95
CA ILE A 8 -19.11 -0.09 2.20
C ILE A 8 -18.41 -1.40 1.85
N ALA A 9 -17.41 -1.83 2.64
CA ALA A 9 -17.00 -3.21 2.66
C ALA A 9 -18.26 -4.04 2.99
N GLY A 10 -18.99 -4.42 1.95
CA GLY A 10 -20.29 -5.07 2.05
C GLY A 10 -20.07 -6.52 2.39
N GLU A 11 -20.87 -7.00 3.32
CA GLU A 11 -21.12 -8.41 3.51
C GLU A 11 -21.34 -9.09 2.16
N ASP A 12 -20.48 -10.06 1.84
CA ASP A 12 -20.65 -10.97 0.72
C ASP A 12 -22.01 -11.67 0.85
N GLN A 13 -23.03 -11.17 0.16
CA GLN A 13 -24.22 -11.97 -0.12
C GLN A 13 -23.82 -13.03 -1.15
N ALA A 14 -23.47 -14.18 -0.62
CA ALA A 14 -23.04 -15.35 -1.37
C ALA A 14 -24.17 -15.95 -2.22
N GLY A 15 -24.13 -15.65 -3.53
CA GLY A 15 -24.56 -16.63 -4.53
C GLY A 15 -23.40 -17.63 -4.77
N PRO A 16 -23.64 -18.86 -5.26
CA PRO A 16 -22.58 -19.81 -5.57
C PRO A 16 -21.80 -19.34 -6.82
N SER A 17 -20.88 -18.44 -6.60
CA SER A 17 -19.83 -18.10 -7.55
C SER A 17 -18.66 -19.03 -7.27
N THR A 18 -18.13 -19.66 -8.28
CA THR A 18 -16.79 -20.26 -8.26
C THR A 18 -15.81 -19.16 -7.93
N ALA A 19 -15.56 -18.95 -6.64
CA ALA A 19 -14.70 -17.88 -6.16
C ALA A 19 -13.28 -18.17 -6.69
N THR A 20 -12.83 -17.36 -7.62
CA THR A 20 -11.46 -17.42 -8.12
C THR A 20 -10.53 -17.20 -6.94
N SER A 21 -9.65 -18.15 -6.69
CA SER A 21 -8.64 -18.06 -5.64
C SER A 21 -7.50 -17.16 -6.12
N HIS A 22 -6.98 -16.31 -5.24
CA HIS A 22 -5.93 -15.34 -5.57
C HIS A 22 -4.66 -15.56 -4.77
N LYS A 23 -3.51 -15.40 -5.45
CA LYS A 23 -2.18 -15.39 -4.87
C LYS A 23 -1.60 -14.00 -4.99
N LEU A 24 -1.21 -13.42 -3.87
CA LEU A 24 -0.69 -12.05 -3.80
C LEU A 24 0.79 -12.03 -3.44
N VAL A 25 1.52 -11.07 -3.97
CA VAL A 25 2.86 -10.70 -3.50
C VAL A 25 2.78 -9.35 -2.82
N VAL A 26 3.19 -9.26 -1.56
CA VAL A 26 3.24 -8.00 -0.80
C VAL A 26 4.69 -7.62 -0.56
N LEU A 27 5.07 -6.45 -1.05
CA LEU A 27 6.40 -5.89 -0.84
C LEU A 27 6.35 -4.97 0.36
N TYR A 28 7.01 -5.38 1.42
CA TYR A 28 7.05 -4.66 2.68
C TYR A 28 8.37 -3.92 2.85
N GLY A 29 8.27 -2.60 3.00
CA GLY A 29 9.35 -1.75 3.47
C GLY A 29 9.09 -1.32 4.92
N ILE A 30 10.00 -0.56 5.52
CA ILE A 30 9.85 -0.05 6.89
C ILE A 30 9.72 1.47 6.88
N GLY A 31 8.75 1.95 7.65
CA GLY A 31 8.51 3.37 7.95
C GLY A 31 7.61 4.09 6.95
N GLY A 32 6.84 5.05 7.43
CA GLY A 32 5.95 5.89 6.62
C GLY A 32 4.92 5.07 5.83
N LEU A 33 4.87 5.28 4.54
CA LEU A 33 3.94 4.56 3.64
C LEU A 33 4.14 3.04 3.65
N ALA A 34 5.36 2.59 3.94
CA ALA A 34 5.70 1.17 3.96
C ALA A 34 4.94 0.38 5.04
N ASP A 35 4.54 1.04 6.12
CA ASP A 35 3.77 0.41 7.19
C ASP A 35 2.37 -0.04 6.73
N ILE A 36 1.86 0.51 5.64
CA ILE A 36 0.66 0.03 4.97
C ILE A 36 0.82 -1.45 4.55
N GLY A 37 2.05 -1.90 4.30
CA GLY A 37 2.32 -3.29 3.92
C GLY A 37 1.90 -4.31 4.99
N ARG A 38 2.09 -4.03 6.28
CA ARG A 38 1.57 -4.88 7.37
C ARG A 38 0.06 -5.01 7.29
N HIS A 39 -0.61 -3.88 7.12
CA HIS A 39 -2.07 -3.84 7.01
C HIS A 39 -2.55 -4.52 5.74
N ALA A 40 -1.78 -4.46 4.63
CA ALA A 40 -2.11 -5.17 3.40
C ALA A 40 -2.02 -6.70 3.57
N ILE A 41 -1.06 -7.19 4.35
CA ILE A 41 -0.99 -8.61 4.71
C ILE A 41 -2.27 -9.01 5.47
N LEU A 42 -2.63 -8.27 6.53
CA LEU A 42 -3.83 -8.56 7.33
C LEU A 42 -5.11 -8.45 6.48
N ALA A 43 -5.25 -7.37 5.72
CA ALA A 43 -6.41 -7.20 4.84
C ALA A 43 -6.53 -8.32 3.79
N GLY A 44 -5.40 -8.82 3.29
CA GLY A 44 -5.39 -9.97 2.40
C GLY A 44 -5.83 -11.26 3.08
N LEU A 45 -5.39 -11.48 4.32
CA LEU A 45 -5.80 -12.65 5.11
C LEU A 45 -7.29 -12.64 5.51
N GLU A 46 -7.90 -11.46 5.67
CA GLU A 46 -9.34 -11.29 5.88
C GLU A 46 -10.18 -11.80 4.67
N LYS A 47 -9.59 -11.82 3.46
CA LYS A 47 -10.30 -12.22 2.25
C LYS A 47 -10.32 -13.75 2.11
N LYS A 48 -11.52 -14.33 2.04
CA LYS A 48 -11.72 -15.79 1.87
C LYS A 48 -11.15 -16.33 0.56
N ASN A 49 -11.12 -15.50 -0.48
CA ASN A 49 -10.64 -15.83 -1.80
C ASN A 49 -9.14 -15.52 -2.00
N VAL A 50 -8.41 -15.13 -0.97
CA VAL A 50 -6.94 -15.10 -0.97
C VAL A 50 -6.42 -16.41 -0.42
N GLU A 51 -5.77 -17.18 -1.30
CA GLU A 51 -5.20 -18.50 -0.99
C GLU A 51 -3.81 -18.36 -0.36
N HIS A 52 -2.99 -17.45 -0.89
CA HIS A 52 -1.61 -17.32 -0.47
C HIS A 52 -1.09 -15.89 -0.62
N ILE A 53 -0.21 -15.49 0.31
CA ILE A 53 0.50 -14.20 0.27
C ILE A 53 2.00 -14.46 0.43
N THR A 54 2.77 -14.09 -0.57
CA THR A 54 4.23 -14.05 -0.48
C THR A 54 4.67 -12.65 -0.06
N VAL A 55 5.34 -12.54 1.07
CA VAL A 55 5.83 -11.27 1.61
C VAL A 55 7.32 -11.14 1.38
N ILE A 56 7.74 -10.12 0.63
CA ILE A 56 9.15 -9.88 0.33
C ILE A 56 9.63 -8.64 1.09
N THR A 57 10.67 -8.79 1.91
CA THR A 57 11.15 -7.72 2.78
C THR A 57 12.66 -7.81 3.06
N GLU A 58 13.28 -6.67 3.35
CA GLU A 58 14.64 -6.61 3.92
C GLU A 58 14.66 -6.89 5.44
N TYR A 59 13.50 -6.83 6.09
CA TYR A 59 13.38 -6.83 7.56
C TYR A 59 12.36 -7.86 8.05
N PRO A 60 12.62 -9.16 7.84
CA PRO A 60 11.70 -10.21 8.30
C PRO A 60 11.49 -10.17 9.82
N ASP A 61 12.54 -9.87 10.58
CA ASP A 61 12.46 -9.82 12.05
C ASP A 61 11.44 -8.80 12.57
N MET A 62 11.21 -7.72 11.79
CA MET A 62 10.21 -6.71 12.13
C MET A 62 8.77 -7.17 11.86
N LEU A 63 8.59 -8.18 11.02
CA LEU A 63 7.31 -8.83 10.77
C LEU A 63 7.09 -10.02 11.70
N ASP A 64 8.16 -10.61 12.22
CA ASP A 64 8.12 -11.70 13.19
C ASP A 64 8.24 -11.23 14.64
N ASP A 65 8.03 -9.95 14.94
CA ASP A 65 8.04 -9.40 16.28
C ASP A 65 6.83 -9.90 17.07
N GLU A 66 7.05 -10.20 18.37
CA GLU A 66 5.97 -10.53 19.31
C GLU A 66 4.99 -9.38 19.49
N ASN A 67 5.50 -8.16 19.37
CA ASN A 67 4.72 -6.93 19.41
C ASN A 67 4.30 -6.50 17.99
N TRP A 68 3.43 -7.26 17.36
CA TRP A 68 2.74 -6.82 16.14
C TRP A 68 1.76 -5.66 16.47
N GLU A 69 2.21 -4.75 17.31
CA GLU A 69 1.48 -3.55 17.64
C GLU A 69 1.61 -2.54 16.50
N CYS A 70 0.66 -2.56 15.66
CA CYS A 70 0.28 -1.42 14.87
C CYS A 70 -0.79 -0.69 15.68
N GLY A 71 -0.59 0.53 16.11
CA GLY A 71 -1.48 1.28 17.01
C GLY A 71 -2.96 1.39 16.60
N CYS A 72 -3.36 0.73 15.53
CA CYS A 72 -4.72 0.61 15.03
C CYS A 72 -5.20 -0.84 14.90
N ILE A 73 -4.43 -1.84 15.37
CA ILE A 73 -4.77 -3.26 15.29
C ILE A 73 -4.65 -3.89 16.70
N ASP A 74 -5.32 -3.28 17.65
CA ASP A 74 -5.43 -3.85 19.00
C ASP A 74 -6.04 -5.25 18.93
N GLY A 75 -5.33 -6.24 19.46
CA GLY A 75 -5.81 -7.60 19.62
C GLY A 75 -5.53 -8.55 18.44
N HIS A 76 -4.83 -8.13 17.41
CA HIS A 76 -4.38 -9.06 16.36
C HIS A 76 -3.09 -9.78 16.77
N THR A 77 -3.14 -11.09 16.81
CA THR A 77 -1.95 -11.96 16.89
C THR A 77 -1.10 -11.78 15.62
N ASN A 78 0.22 -11.91 15.76
CA ASN A 78 1.11 -11.90 14.61
C ASN A 78 0.73 -13.05 13.65
N PRO A 79 0.30 -12.75 12.41
CA PRO A 79 -0.21 -13.77 11.49
C PRO A 79 0.86 -14.77 11.04
N PHE A 80 2.14 -14.43 11.17
CA PHE A 80 3.23 -15.38 10.88
C PHE A 80 3.43 -16.42 11.99
N ARG A 81 2.90 -16.16 13.19
CA ARG A 81 2.94 -17.04 14.36
C ARG A 81 1.59 -17.69 14.67
N ASP A 82 0.56 -17.29 13.96
CA ASP A 82 -0.78 -17.85 14.10
C ASP A 82 -0.94 -19.05 13.17
N ASP A 83 -1.20 -20.23 13.75
CA ASP A 83 -1.38 -21.49 12.99
C ASP A 83 -2.49 -21.40 11.92
N ALA A 84 -3.51 -20.57 12.16
CA ALA A 84 -4.60 -20.37 11.20
C ALA A 84 -4.15 -19.63 9.92
N HIS A 85 -3.13 -18.79 10.02
CA HIS A 85 -2.70 -17.91 8.93
C HIS A 85 -1.31 -18.26 8.37
N SER A 86 -0.44 -18.85 9.18
CA SER A 86 0.95 -19.14 8.81
C SER A 86 1.07 -20.00 7.55
N SER A 87 0.14 -20.95 7.36
CA SER A 87 0.09 -21.80 6.16
C SER A 87 -0.20 -21.04 4.86
N LYS A 88 -0.79 -19.84 4.95
CA LYS A 88 -1.09 -18.96 3.82
C LYS A 88 0.00 -17.95 3.54
N LEU A 89 1.05 -17.90 4.36
CA LEU A 89 2.09 -16.90 4.30
C LEU A 89 3.44 -17.52 3.96
N THR A 90 4.17 -16.90 3.03
CA THR A 90 5.59 -17.15 2.80
C THR A 90 6.36 -15.87 2.96
N MET A 91 7.39 -15.88 3.81
CA MET A 91 8.27 -14.73 4.00
C MET A 91 9.57 -14.93 3.24
N VAL A 92 9.91 -13.98 2.40
CA VAL A 92 11.14 -13.96 1.60
C VAL A 92 11.99 -12.79 2.07
N LYS A 93 13.19 -13.10 2.54
CA LYS A 93 14.19 -12.09 2.91
C LYS A 93 15.02 -11.72 1.69
N ILE A 94 15.20 -10.43 1.48
CA ILE A 94 16.18 -9.89 0.53
C ILE A 94 17.21 -9.02 1.26
N ASP A 95 18.38 -8.84 0.65
CA ASP A 95 19.44 -8.05 1.27
C ASP A 95 19.19 -6.55 1.23
N SER A 96 18.80 -6.02 0.08
CA SER A 96 18.49 -4.60 -0.07
C SER A 96 17.79 -4.30 -1.39
N TRP A 97 16.73 -3.49 -1.33
CA TRP A 97 16.05 -2.96 -2.51
C TRP A 97 16.93 -2.03 -3.37
N LYS A 98 18.11 -1.64 -2.90
CA LYS A 98 19.08 -0.84 -3.66
C LYS A 98 20.00 -1.68 -4.52
N ASN A 99 20.15 -2.94 -4.18
CA ASN A 99 21.00 -3.87 -4.91
C ASN A 99 20.12 -4.73 -5.83
N GLU A 100 20.68 -5.13 -6.96
CA GLU A 100 20.00 -6.08 -7.84
C GLU A 100 19.75 -7.39 -7.08
N GLN A 101 18.50 -7.87 -7.14
CA GLN A 101 18.11 -9.12 -6.51
C GLN A 101 18.03 -10.21 -7.58
N PRO A 102 19.03 -11.10 -7.66
CA PRO A 102 18.97 -12.20 -8.59
C PRO A 102 17.76 -13.09 -8.27
N ASN A 103 17.10 -13.59 -9.29
CA ASN A 103 15.96 -14.52 -9.17
C ASN A 103 14.72 -13.93 -8.45
N LEU A 104 14.61 -12.60 -8.31
CA LEU A 104 13.44 -11.99 -7.70
C LEU A 104 12.14 -12.44 -8.38
N HIS A 105 12.14 -12.67 -9.69
CA HIS A 105 11.01 -13.12 -10.50
C HIS A 105 10.45 -14.49 -10.05
N GLU A 106 11.26 -15.36 -9.48
CA GLU A 106 10.80 -16.67 -9.00
C GLU A 106 9.74 -16.54 -7.90
N HIS A 107 9.84 -15.50 -7.08
CA HIS A 107 8.88 -15.23 -6.00
C HIS A 107 7.57 -14.59 -6.50
N PHE A 108 7.51 -14.20 -7.77
CA PHE A 108 6.31 -13.65 -8.40
C PHE A 108 5.57 -14.69 -9.25
N GLN A 109 6.19 -15.85 -9.51
CA GLN A 109 5.58 -16.87 -10.37
C GLN A 109 4.23 -17.35 -9.83
N GLY A 110 3.22 -17.30 -10.69
CA GLY A 110 1.87 -17.72 -10.36
C GLY A 110 1.09 -16.77 -9.44
N ALA A 111 1.63 -15.58 -9.16
CA ALA A 111 0.88 -14.53 -8.48
C ALA A 111 -0.11 -13.84 -9.43
N ASP A 112 -1.29 -13.51 -8.93
CA ASP A 112 -2.30 -12.76 -9.67
C ASP A 112 -2.05 -11.25 -9.63
N ALA A 113 -1.53 -10.75 -8.49
CA ALA A 113 -1.24 -9.34 -8.31
C ALA A 113 -0.12 -9.08 -7.31
N VAL A 114 0.47 -7.90 -7.44
CA VAL A 114 1.53 -7.39 -6.56
C VAL A 114 1.02 -6.15 -5.83
N ILE A 115 1.25 -6.09 -4.51
CA ILE A 115 1.02 -4.89 -3.70
C ILE A 115 2.37 -4.34 -3.24
N SER A 116 2.77 -3.19 -3.79
CA SER A 116 4.04 -2.57 -3.45
C SER A 116 3.86 -1.45 -2.41
N CYS A 117 4.42 -1.68 -1.23
CA CYS A 117 4.51 -0.70 -0.16
C CYS A 117 5.95 -0.22 0.05
N LEU A 118 6.74 -0.20 -1.02
CA LEU A 118 8.10 0.32 -1.01
C LEU A 118 8.09 1.83 -1.04
N GLY A 119 8.45 2.45 0.06
CA GLY A 119 8.39 3.89 0.24
C GLY A 119 9.67 4.47 0.81
N HIS A 120 9.54 5.69 1.31
CA HIS A 120 10.63 6.37 2.00
C HIS A 120 10.93 5.68 3.32
N ARG A 121 12.18 5.26 3.50
CA ARG A 121 12.67 4.76 4.78
C ARG A 121 12.96 5.93 5.72
N GLN A 122 12.04 6.23 6.61
CA GLN A 122 12.37 7.05 7.77
C GLN A 122 12.50 6.13 8.98
N PRO A 123 13.66 6.13 9.66
CA PRO A 123 13.73 5.45 10.94
C PRO A 123 12.79 6.14 11.90
N GLY A 124 11.82 5.40 12.43
CA GLY A 124 11.09 5.83 13.59
C GLY A 124 12.06 6.10 14.74
N TRP A 125 11.67 6.92 15.72
CA TRP A 125 12.51 7.27 16.87
C TRP A 125 13.05 6.03 17.63
N ARG A 126 12.32 4.93 17.60
CA ARG A 126 12.64 3.69 18.30
C ARG A 126 13.59 2.74 17.56
N ASN A 127 13.72 2.87 16.22
CA ASN A 127 14.45 1.90 15.40
C ASN A 127 15.56 2.55 14.55
N LYS A 128 16.18 3.60 15.07
CA LYS A 128 17.20 4.39 14.34
C LYS A 128 18.38 3.55 13.84
N ASP A 129 18.76 2.53 14.57
CA ASP A 129 19.95 1.73 14.30
C ASP A 129 19.65 0.51 13.40
N LEU A 130 18.40 0.08 13.31
CA LEU A 130 18.00 -1.10 12.54
C LEU A 130 17.68 -0.78 11.07
N ILE A 131 17.35 0.47 10.77
CA ILE A 131 16.89 0.85 9.44
C ILE A 131 18.00 1.55 8.68
N LYS A 132 18.55 0.90 7.67
CA LYS A 132 19.47 1.54 6.72
C LYS A 132 18.77 2.73 6.07
N LYS A 133 19.26 3.95 6.32
CA LYS A 133 18.72 5.17 5.72
C LYS A 133 18.78 5.07 4.20
N GLY A 134 17.70 5.34 3.53
CA GLY A 134 17.70 5.43 2.07
C GLY A 134 16.32 5.54 1.45
N LEU A 135 16.32 6.07 0.25
CA LEU A 135 15.17 6.10 -0.64
C LEU A 135 15.17 4.80 -1.44
N ILE A 136 14.06 4.13 -1.52
CA ILE A 136 13.93 2.82 -2.16
C ILE A 136 12.72 2.72 -3.09
N ALA A 137 11.89 3.76 -3.15
CA ALA A 137 10.67 3.69 -3.95
C ALA A 137 10.99 3.51 -5.44
N HIS A 138 11.90 4.31 -5.98
CA HIS A 138 12.33 4.19 -7.37
C HIS A 138 13.10 2.89 -7.64
N ASP A 139 14.21 2.67 -6.92
CA ASP A 139 15.13 1.55 -7.22
C ASP A 139 14.47 0.20 -6.95
N GLY A 140 13.71 0.08 -5.85
CA GLY A 140 12.98 -1.14 -5.53
C GLY A 140 11.89 -1.44 -6.57
N ASN A 141 11.05 -0.46 -6.89
CA ASN A 141 9.99 -0.70 -7.86
C ASN A 141 10.50 -0.92 -9.30
N LYS A 142 11.67 -0.41 -9.66
CA LYS A 142 12.33 -0.76 -10.92
C LYS A 142 12.62 -2.25 -11.01
N GLN A 143 13.12 -2.85 -9.93
CA GLN A 143 13.38 -4.30 -9.87
C GLN A 143 12.07 -5.09 -9.86
N VAL A 144 11.06 -4.60 -9.15
CA VAL A 144 9.73 -5.19 -9.10
C VAL A 144 9.10 -5.26 -10.49
N ILE A 145 9.11 -4.17 -11.26
CA ILE A 145 8.57 -4.14 -12.62
C ILE A 145 9.27 -5.19 -13.48
N LYS A 146 10.61 -5.24 -13.44
CA LYS A 146 11.40 -6.25 -14.17
C LYS A 146 11.01 -7.68 -13.77
N ALA A 147 10.92 -7.96 -12.47
CA ALA A 147 10.55 -9.28 -11.96
C ALA A 147 9.12 -9.69 -12.33
N MET A 148 8.18 -8.75 -12.32
CA MET A 148 6.79 -8.97 -12.75
C MET A 148 6.71 -9.31 -14.25
N GLU A 149 7.44 -8.58 -15.10
CA GLU A 149 7.50 -8.83 -16.54
C GLU A 149 8.09 -10.20 -16.82
N GLU A 150 9.18 -10.59 -16.14
CA GLU A 150 9.80 -11.91 -16.27
C GLU A 150 8.88 -13.06 -15.77
N ALA A 151 8.07 -12.81 -14.73
CA ALA A 151 7.11 -13.77 -14.18
C ALA A 151 5.73 -13.75 -14.89
N ASN A 152 5.53 -12.87 -15.87
CA ASN A 152 4.23 -12.66 -16.55
C ASN A 152 3.09 -12.24 -15.59
N VAL A 153 3.40 -11.46 -14.55
CA VAL A 153 2.43 -10.87 -13.65
C VAL A 153 2.15 -9.44 -14.08
N SER A 154 0.92 -9.13 -14.44
CA SER A 154 0.57 -7.84 -15.03
C SER A 154 0.02 -6.82 -14.02
N ARG A 155 -0.67 -7.26 -12.97
CA ARG A 155 -1.37 -6.36 -12.03
C ARG A 155 -0.48 -5.93 -10.87
N VAL A 156 -0.39 -4.58 -10.65
CA VAL A 156 0.30 -4.01 -9.49
C VAL A 156 -0.49 -2.85 -8.87
N VAL A 157 -0.57 -2.85 -7.54
CA VAL A 157 -1.10 -1.75 -6.75
C VAL A 157 0.02 -1.21 -5.87
N THR A 158 0.42 0.05 -6.09
CA THR A 158 1.56 0.64 -5.38
C THR A 158 1.14 1.82 -4.50
N ALA A 159 1.70 1.89 -3.30
CA ALA A 159 1.53 3.03 -2.41
C ALA A 159 2.44 4.19 -2.84
N SER A 160 1.85 5.38 -2.96
CA SER A 160 2.55 6.65 -3.15
C SER A 160 2.06 7.65 -2.09
N SER A 161 2.25 8.93 -2.29
CA SER A 161 1.84 9.95 -1.34
C SER A 161 0.98 11.01 -2.01
N PHE A 162 -0.03 11.46 -1.25
CA PHE A 162 -0.77 12.66 -1.59
C PHE A 162 0.13 13.91 -1.58
N GLY A 163 -0.18 14.89 -2.44
CA GLY A 163 0.50 16.18 -2.49
C GLY A 163 1.79 16.22 -3.31
N LEU A 164 2.16 15.14 -3.98
CA LEU A 164 3.31 15.10 -4.89
C LEU A 164 3.05 15.90 -6.17
N ASN A 165 1.83 15.87 -6.67
CA ASN A 165 1.42 16.44 -7.93
C ASN A 165 0.43 17.61 -7.74
N ARG A 166 0.37 18.52 -8.74
CA ARG A 166 -0.53 19.66 -8.67
C ARG A 166 -2.02 19.29 -8.75
N GLY A 167 -2.32 18.14 -9.32
CA GLY A 167 -3.69 17.63 -9.47
C GLY A 167 -4.28 16.99 -8.21
N ASP A 168 -3.43 16.62 -7.25
CA ASP A 168 -3.87 15.99 -6.02
C ASP A 168 -4.66 17.01 -5.17
N LYS A 169 -5.91 16.67 -4.81
CA LYS A 169 -6.81 17.52 -4.01
C LYS A 169 -7.28 16.78 -2.78
N ALA A 170 -7.29 17.44 -1.65
CA ALA A 170 -7.88 16.97 -0.41
C ALA A 170 -8.50 18.14 0.35
N TRP A 171 -9.44 17.84 1.23
CA TRP A 171 -10.05 18.84 2.09
C TRP A 171 -9.34 18.90 3.45
N PRO A 172 -9.16 20.08 4.04
CA PRO A 172 -9.40 21.39 3.44
C PRO A 172 -8.32 21.76 2.40
N HIS A 173 -8.67 22.52 1.38
CA HIS A 173 -7.77 22.84 0.26
C HIS A 173 -6.47 23.54 0.66
N TRP A 174 -6.47 24.29 1.76
CA TRP A 174 -5.25 24.92 2.28
C TRP A 174 -4.24 23.88 2.79
N ALA A 175 -4.73 22.78 3.37
CA ALA A 175 -3.89 21.68 3.84
C ALA A 175 -3.18 20.96 2.68
N SER A 176 -3.86 20.80 1.54
CA SER A 176 -3.24 20.31 0.31
C SER A 176 -2.08 21.20 -0.16
N ARG A 177 -2.23 22.53 -0.02
CA ARG A 177 -1.16 23.48 -0.34
C ARG A 177 0.00 23.38 0.64
N LEU A 178 -0.29 23.27 1.93
CA LEU A 178 0.74 23.10 2.97
C LEU A 178 1.52 21.81 2.78
N MET A 179 0.83 20.69 2.56
CA MET A 179 1.47 19.40 2.31
C MET A 179 2.39 19.46 1.09
N ARG A 180 1.95 20.11 0.02
CA ARG A 180 2.80 20.31 -1.16
C ARG A 180 4.02 21.18 -0.86
N ILE A 181 3.87 22.26 -0.09
CA ILE A 181 4.99 23.10 0.35
C ILE A 181 5.95 22.28 1.21
N PHE A 182 5.43 21.47 2.14
CA PHE A 182 6.22 20.56 2.97
C PHE A 182 7.05 19.60 2.12
N PHE A 183 6.46 18.94 1.13
CA PHE A 183 7.20 18.08 0.19
C PHE A 183 8.22 18.85 -0.66
N LEU A 184 7.91 20.09 -1.04
CA LEU A 184 8.82 20.93 -1.83
C LEU A 184 10.02 21.42 -1.03
N THR A 185 9.88 21.60 0.28
CA THR A 185 10.91 22.17 1.15
C THR A 185 11.66 21.08 1.92
N PHE A 186 10.96 20.35 2.77
CA PHE A 186 11.55 19.42 3.73
C PHE A 186 11.75 18.01 3.18
N MET A 187 10.88 17.56 2.28
CA MET A 187 10.88 16.18 1.77
C MET A 187 11.28 16.09 0.28
N ARG A 188 12.09 17.03 -0.21
CA ARG A 188 12.44 17.14 -1.64
C ARG A 188 13.02 15.84 -2.23
N LYS A 189 13.87 15.13 -1.49
CA LYS A 189 14.48 13.88 -1.96
C LYS A 189 13.44 12.77 -2.06
N ALA A 190 12.63 12.58 -1.00
CA ALA A 190 11.55 11.61 -1.00
C ALA A 190 10.50 11.89 -2.09
N ARG A 191 10.15 13.18 -2.28
CA ARG A 191 9.26 13.58 -3.37
C ARG A 191 9.79 13.18 -4.73
N LYS A 192 11.09 13.44 -5.02
CA LYS A 192 11.71 13.09 -6.30
C LYS A 192 11.74 11.57 -6.52
N ASP A 193 12.03 10.81 -5.47
CA ASP A 193 12.07 9.35 -5.51
C ASP A 193 10.68 8.77 -5.81
N LEU A 194 9.64 9.23 -5.11
CA LEU A 194 8.26 8.82 -5.36
C LEU A 194 7.77 9.25 -6.75
N GLN A 195 8.09 10.45 -7.20
CA GLN A 195 7.73 10.90 -8.56
C GLN A 195 8.44 10.08 -9.65
N ALA A 196 9.70 9.71 -9.41
CA ALA A 196 10.44 8.84 -10.33
C ALA A 196 9.81 7.43 -10.36
N MET A 197 9.40 6.90 -9.21
CA MET A 197 8.63 5.65 -9.13
C MET A 197 7.30 5.73 -9.89
N GLU A 198 6.49 6.78 -9.66
CA GLU A 198 5.22 6.97 -10.40
C GLU A 198 5.47 6.98 -11.91
N LYS A 199 6.54 7.65 -12.36
CA LYS A 199 6.93 7.68 -13.76
C LYS A 199 7.28 6.30 -14.31
N LEU A 200 8.04 5.47 -13.56
CA LEU A 200 8.34 4.10 -13.97
C LEU A 200 7.08 3.29 -14.26
N PHE A 201 6.08 3.33 -13.37
CA PHE A 201 4.81 2.64 -13.61
C PHE A 201 4.05 3.18 -14.81
N CYS A 202 4.01 4.50 -14.99
CA CYS A 202 3.38 5.12 -16.17
C CYS A 202 4.03 4.67 -17.49
N GLU A 203 5.33 4.43 -17.50
CA GLU A 203 6.11 4.01 -18.67
C GLU A 203 6.13 2.49 -18.86
N SER A 204 5.79 1.69 -17.84
CA SER A 204 5.74 0.23 -17.93
C SER A 204 4.55 -0.27 -18.76
N SER A 205 4.60 -1.55 -19.13
CA SER A 205 3.48 -2.26 -19.75
C SER A 205 2.43 -2.76 -18.77
N LEU A 206 2.70 -2.66 -17.44
CA LEU A 206 1.89 -3.23 -16.39
C LEU A 206 0.52 -2.54 -16.25
N ASP A 207 -0.44 -3.30 -15.77
CA ASP A 207 -1.71 -2.79 -15.26
C ASP A 207 -1.51 -2.27 -13.83
N TYR A 208 -1.30 -0.98 -13.68
CA TYR A 208 -0.91 -0.37 -12.42
C TYR A 208 -2.01 0.51 -11.82
N LEU A 209 -2.08 0.52 -10.48
CA LEU A 209 -2.78 1.53 -9.70
C LEU A 209 -1.82 2.18 -8.70
N ILE A 210 -1.69 3.50 -8.77
CA ILE A 210 -0.92 4.30 -7.80
C ILE A 210 -1.90 4.86 -6.76
N VAL A 211 -1.80 4.40 -5.54
CA VAL A 211 -2.64 4.80 -4.41
C VAL A 211 -1.99 5.95 -3.66
N LYS A 212 -2.69 7.07 -3.51
CA LYS A 212 -2.22 8.30 -2.86
C LYS A 212 -3.06 8.62 -1.63
N PRO A 213 -2.73 8.05 -0.46
CA PRO A 213 -3.52 8.28 0.74
C PRO A 213 -3.31 9.69 1.30
N VAL A 214 -4.38 10.24 1.90
CA VAL A 214 -4.40 11.59 2.49
C VAL A 214 -4.35 11.48 4.00
N GLY A 215 -3.30 12.07 4.62
CA GLY A 215 -3.23 12.22 6.08
C GLY A 215 -3.28 10.89 6.83
N ILE A 216 -2.38 9.96 6.50
CA ILE A 216 -2.27 8.68 7.21
C ILE A 216 -1.90 8.96 8.67
N GLY A 217 -2.81 8.66 9.60
CA GLY A 217 -2.57 8.74 11.03
C GLY A 217 -2.12 7.40 11.61
N GLU A 218 -1.22 7.44 12.60
CA GLU A 218 -0.82 6.23 13.33
C GLU A 218 -1.92 5.76 14.28
N ASP A 219 -2.66 6.71 14.87
CA ASP A 219 -3.71 6.45 15.86
C ASP A 219 -5.14 6.55 15.27
N VAL A 220 -5.27 6.53 13.94
CA VAL A 220 -6.60 6.60 13.31
C VAL A 220 -7.23 5.22 13.32
N VAL A 221 -8.35 5.10 14.04
CA VAL A 221 -9.15 3.88 14.09
C VAL A 221 -9.73 3.57 12.71
N PRO A 222 -9.61 2.33 12.21
CA PRO A 222 -10.20 1.95 10.94
C PRO A 222 -11.71 2.17 10.93
N ALA A 223 -12.20 2.90 9.94
CA ALA A 223 -13.64 3.14 9.77
C ALA A 223 -14.34 2.06 8.94
N GLY A 224 -13.56 1.12 8.35
CA GLY A 224 -14.07 0.15 7.40
C GLY A 224 -14.56 0.76 6.08
N LYS A 225 -14.19 2.02 5.83
CA LYS A 225 -14.64 2.80 4.67
C LYS A 225 -13.50 3.66 4.15
N TYR A 226 -13.46 3.83 2.85
CA TYR A 226 -12.57 4.77 2.18
C TYR A 226 -13.33 5.56 1.11
N PHE A 227 -12.83 6.73 0.79
CA PHE A 227 -13.41 7.62 -0.21
C PHE A 227 -12.34 7.92 -1.27
N LEU A 228 -12.74 7.90 -2.53
CA LEU A 228 -11.87 8.19 -3.65
C LEU A 228 -12.16 9.60 -4.16
N GLN A 229 -11.10 10.32 -4.51
CA GLN A 229 -11.25 11.61 -5.16
C GLN A 229 -11.63 11.40 -6.62
N GLU A 230 -12.84 11.79 -6.97
CA GLU A 230 -13.32 11.78 -8.35
C GLU A 230 -13.35 13.21 -8.94
N PRO A 231 -13.19 13.35 -10.28
CA PRO A 231 -13.30 14.64 -10.93
C PRO A 231 -14.67 15.28 -10.73
N GLY A 232 -14.67 16.53 -10.27
CA GLY A 232 -15.92 17.28 -10.05
C GLY A 232 -16.65 17.01 -8.75
N GLU A 233 -16.18 16.06 -7.95
CA GLU A 233 -16.72 15.78 -6.61
C GLU A 233 -16.05 16.58 -5.52
N GLU A 234 -16.64 16.55 -4.33
CA GLU A 234 -16.05 17.12 -3.13
C GLU A 234 -14.75 16.41 -2.78
N ALA A 235 -13.75 17.17 -2.34
CA ALA A 235 -12.46 16.63 -2.00
C ALA A 235 -12.55 15.68 -0.78
N VAL A 236 -11.84 14.56 -0.84
CA VAL A 236 -11.74 13.61 0.27
C VAL A 236 -11.15 14.26 1.51
N GLY A 237 -11.56 13.80 2.67
CA GLY A 237 -11.04 14.23 3.96
C GLY A 237 -9.65 13.64 4.26
N GLY A 238 -8.98 14.22 5.24
CA GLY A 238 -7.73 13.71 5.78
C GLY A 238 -7.91 12.58 6.81
N ALA A 239 -6.82 12.20 7.46
CA ALA A 239 -6.84 11.22 8.57
C ALA A 239 -7.46 9.86 8.23
N ILE A 240 -7.02 9.24 7.13
CA ILE A 240 -7.42 7.87 6.81
C ILE A 240 -6.57 6.86 7.57
N ALA A 241 -7.19 5.78 8.07
CA ALA A 241 -6.49 4.68 8.70
C ALA A 241 -5.67 3.87 7.69
N LYS A 242 -4.48 3.42 8.09
CA LYS A 242 -3.62 2.55 7.26
C LYS A 242 -4.36 1.29 6.81
N MET A 243 -5.19 0.71 7.68
CA MET A 243 -5.99 -0.48 7.40
C MET A 243 -7.02 -0.23 6.28
N ASP A 244 -7.68 0.94 6.28
CA ASP A 244 -8.65 1.26 5.24
C ASP A 244 -7.98 1.50 3.87
N VAL A 245 -6.77 2.10 3.87
CA VAL A 245 -5.94 2.19 2.65
C VAL A 245 -5.53 0.80 2.17
N ALA A 246 -5.09 -0.06 3.08
CA ALA A 246 -4.66 -1.42 2.76
C ALA A 246 -5.81 -2.27 2.19
N ARG A 247 -7.01 -2.17 2.76
CA ARG A 247 -8.21 -2.83 2.23
C ARG A 247 -8.51 -2.38 0.81
N PHE A 248 -8.45 -1.08 0.54
CA PHE A 248 -8.59 -0.57 -0.83
C PHE A 248 -7.53 -1.17 -1.76
N MET A 249 -6.27 -1.21 -1.35
CA MET A 249 -5.19 -1.77 -2.17
C MET A 249 -5.41 -3.27 -2.46
N VAL A 250 -5.85 -4.04 -1.47
CA VAL A 250 -6.16 -5.47 -1.63
C VAL A 250 -7.38 -5.67 -2.53
N ASP A 251 -8.44 -4.89 -2.34
CA ASP A 251 -9.65 -4.96 -3.18
C ASP A 251 -9.32 -4.70 -4.65
N GLU A 252 -8.51 -3.68 -4.93
CA GLU A 252 -8.04 -3.34 -6.27
C GLU A 252 -7.03 -4.35 -6.84
N ALA A 253 -6.29 -5.06 -5.99
CA ALA A 253 -5.41 -6.13 -6.43
C ALA A 253 -6.21 -7.36 -6.89
N ILE A 254 -7.29 -7.70 -6.18
CA ILE A 254 -8.13 -8.87 -6.44
C ILE A 254 -9.17 -8.59 -7.53
N LYS A 255 -9.80 -7.41 -7.47
CA LYS A 255 -10.87 -6.99 -8.38
C LYS A 255 -10.61 -5.58 -8.89
N PRO A 256 -9.79 -5.43 -9.93
CA PRO A 256 -9.44 -4.12 -10.46
C PRO A 256 -10.65 -3.32 -10.93
N THR A 257 -10.82 -2.11 -10.43
CA THR A 257 -11.77 -1.12 -10.93
C THR A 257 -11.05 -0.01 -11.71
N VAL A 258 -9.78 0.19 -11.44
CA VAL A 258 -8.92 1.17 -12.11
C VAL A 258 -7.78 0.45 -12.83
N VAL A 259 -7.76 0.61 -14.14
CA VAL A 259 -6.69 0.10 -15.01
C VAL A 259 -5.79 1.27 -15.40
N ARG A 260 -4.49 1.16 -15.12
CA ARG A 260 -3.45 2.15 -15.47
C ARG A 260 -3.78 3.58 -15.02
N GLY A 261 -3.80 3.79 -13.69
CA GLY A 261 -4.17 5.08 -13.14
C GLY A 261 -3.62 5.37 -11.75
N SER A 262 -4.04 6.51 -11.21
CA SER A 262 -3.79 6.87 -9.82
C SER A 262 -5.09 7.32 -9.14
N LYS A 263 -5.24 7.01 -7.86
CA LYS A 263 -6.36 7.45 -7.03
C LYS A 263 -5.88 8.09 -5.74
N VAL A 264 -6.45 9.23 -5.42
CA VAL A 264 -6.33 9.86 -4.10
C VAL A 264 -7.39 9.23 -3.20
N VAL A 265 -6.93 8.69 -2.06
CA VAL A 265 -7.77 7.96 -1.10
C VAL A 265 -7.75 8.69 0.24
N GLY A 266 -8.90 8.94 0.80
CA GLY A 266 -9.03 9.65 2.07
C GLY A 266 -10.22 9.17 2.89
N SER A 267 -10.45 9.84 4.00
CA SER A 267 -11.65 9.70 4.82
C SER A 267 -12.85 10.44 4.20
N ALA A 268 -13.98 10.42 4.89
CA ALA A 268 -15.19 11.13 4.44
C ALA A 268 -14.89 12.62 4.17
N PRO A 269 -15.48 13.20 3.12
CA PRO A 269 -15.42 14.64 2.87
C PRO A 269 -15.77 15.44 4.12
N GLY A 270 -15.02 16.52 4.37
CA GLY A 270 -15.21 17.33 5.57
C GLY A 270 -14.46 16.83 6.82
N THR A 271 -13.85 15.64 6.80
CA THR A 271 -13.00 15.17 7.90
C THR A 271 -11.68 15.95 7.90
N PRO A 272 -11.31 16.62 9.01
CA PRO A 272 -10.04 17.32 9.08
C PRO A 272 -8.85 16.35 9.00
N MET A 273 -7.72 16.88 8.55
CA MET A 273 -6.45 16.16 8.74
C MET A 273 -6.10 16.20 10.22
N GLY A 274 -5.89 15.03 10.84
CA GLY A 274 -5.45 14.89 12.21
C GLY A 274 -4.05 15.45 12.47
#